data_763af833ea0d5bf7aebf8bfebf79dd5d
#
_entry.id   763af833ea0d5bf7aebf8bfebf79dd5d
#
_cell.length_a   1.000
_cell.length_b   1.000
_cell.length_c   1.000
_cell.angle_alpha   90.00
_cell.angle_beta   90.00
_cell.angle_gamma   90.00
#
_symmetry.space_group_name_H-M   'P 1'
#
loop_
_entity.id
_entity.type
_entity.pdbx_description
1 polymer ?
#
loop_
_entity_poly.entity_id
_entity_poly.type
_entity_poly.pdbx_seq_one_letter_code
_entity_poly.pdbx_strand_id
1 'polypeptide(L)'
;MKKLIVFVAVILCMAPYVFAAGKEAAKVPAKAADSQTLAEKAKAEGKVTFYANITSVEPILEDFEKKYGVKADYTRLSTTKFIATILTEHAAGKLMADVLQAPMPVLEMLKGKGVLASYTSPAAAGYPKWTNKDGKIQSFGIEYVALIYNKELVKPEDVPKKYEDLIDPKWKGKIVMADPSSHPTTISWLVGLKENVIKSETEWLKFLKGLAANNPMFVASFGPTPAPIESGEKLIGISMPKYIITKAPAPLDWAKVSQPMMGTPRGMAITAGAPHPNASRLFVDYWLSKDAMKIMAEKVGEYVLAPGVYPPIAGIDKAKVIPIRELSDEEIKKWGGEFKKIFATP
;
A
#
# COMPACT_ATOMS: atom_id res chain seq x y z
N MET A 1 68.58 -31.02 23.74
CA MET A 1 69.22 -31.56 24.92
C MET A 1 68.39 -31.25 26.15
N LYS A 2 68.14 -32.28 26.92
CA LYS A 2 67.68 -32.39 28.31
C LYS A 2 66.34 -31.71 28.69
N LYS A 3 65.34 -32.54 28.83
CA LYS A 3 64.08 -32.41 29.57
C LYS A 3 64.36 -32.21 31.07
N LEU A 4 63.58 -31.36 31.71
CA LEU A 4 63.44 -31.36 33.17
C LEU A 4 61.96 -31.48 33.52
N ILE A 5 61.63 -32.63 34.11
CA ILE A 5 60.27 -32.93 34.64
C ILE A 5 60.38 -32.61 36.14
N VAL A 6 59.46 -31.76 36.65
CA VAL A 6 59.28 -31.54 38.08
C VAL A 6 57.91 -32.10 38.46
N PHE A 7 57.94 -33.12 39.33
CA PHE A 7 56.78 -33.68 40.02
C PHE A 7 56.49 -32.81 41.27
N VAL A 8 55.28 -32.36 41.42
CA VAL A 8 54.81 -31.79 42.69
C VAL A 8 53.71 -32.68 43.24
N ALA A 9 53.95 -33.24 44.41
CA ALA A 9 53.04 -34.12 45.11
C ALA A 9 51.93 -33.28 45.78
N VAL A 10 50.70 -33.71 45.57
CA VAL A 10 49.50 -33.14 46.23
C VAL A 10 49.25 -33.92 47.53
N ILE A 11 49.36 -33.25 48.66
CA ILE A 11 48.98 -33.79 49.99
C ILE A 11 47.48 -33.47 50.17
N LEU A 12 46.70 -34.56 50.37
CA LEU A 12 45.26 -34.53 50.61
C LEU A 12 45.03 -34.33 52.11
N CYS A 13 44.55 -33.15 52.51
CA CYS A 13 44.04 -32.92 53.87
C CYS A 13 42.52 -33.05 53.86
N MET A 14 42.01 -34.10 54.46
CA MET A 14 40.55 -34.23 54.76
C MET A 14 40.25 -33.44 56.05
N ALA A 15 39.31 -32.51 55.97
CA ALA A 15 38.69 -31.87 57.15
C ALA A 15 37.15 -32.08 57.05
N PRO A 16 36.48 -32.31 58.20
CA PRO A 16 35.09 -32.76 58.22
C PRO A 16 34.10 -31.64 57.89
N TYR A 17 33.14 -31.95 57.06
CA TYR A 17 32.00 -31.06 56.76
C TYR A 17 31.05 -30.99 57.97
N VAL A 18 30.93 -29.80 58.55
CA VAL A 18 29.89 -29.43 59.46
C VAL A 18 28.70 -28.90 58.64
N PHE A 19 27.54 -29.57 58.74
CA PHE A 19 26.27 -29.07 58.21
C PHE A 19 25.84 -27.84 59.00
N ALA A 20 25.85 -26.67 58.38
CA ALA A 20 25.18 -25.48 58.90
C ALA A 20 23.93 -25.22 58.05
N ALA A 21 22.79 -25.17 58.77
CA ALA A 21 21.46 -24.98 58.27
C ALA A 21 21.27 -23.62 57.54
N GLY A 22 20.44 -23.68 56.52
CA GLY A 22 19.53 -22.70 56.00
C GLY A 22 19.98 -21.22 56.03
N LYS A 23 20.46 -20.71 54.88
CA LYS A 23 20.19 -19.32 54.51
C LYS A 23 19.23 -19.36 53.33
N GLU A 24 17.99 -18.89 53.59
CA GLU A 24 17.02 -18.55 52.59
C GLU A 24 17.62 -17.71 51.48
N ALA A 25 17.67 -18.21 50.26
CA ALA A 25 18.08 -17.44 49.11
C ALA A 25 17.07 -16.30 48.94
N ALA A 26 17.50 -15.09 49.14
CA ALA A 26 16.72 -13.89 48.89
C ALA A 26 16.19 -13.99 47.42
N LYS A 27 14.88 -14.12 47.29
CA LYS A 27 14.18 -14.00 46.00
C LYS A 27 14.49 -12.65 45.44
N VAL A 28 15.30 -12.60 44.40
CA VAL A 28 15.42 -11.41 43.53
C VAL A 28 14.01 -11.11 43.05
N PRO A 29 13.43 -9.93 43.31
CA PRO A 29 12.10 -9.62 42.84
C PRO A 29 12.12 -9.71 41.33
N ALA A 30 11.32 -10.60 40.78
CA ALA A 30 11.04 -10.66 39.36
C ALA A 30 10.61 -9.24 38.95
N LYS A 31 11.34 -8.64 38.03
CA LYS A 31 11.04 -7.33 37.46
C LYS A 31 9.55 -7.39 37.09
N ALA A 32 8.72 -6.57 37.72
CA ALA A 32 7.28 -6.53 37.49
C ALA A 32 7.08 -6.49 35.96
N ALA A 33 6.43 -7.50 35.42
CA ALA A 33 6.08 -7.52 34.00
C ALA A 33 5.28 -6.25 33.76
N ASP A 34 5.72 -5.46 32.80
CA ASP A 34 5.08 -4.21 32.41
C ASP A 34 3.60 -4.53 32.05
N SER A 35 2.70 -4.23 32.98
CA SER A 35 1.28 -4.58 32.89
C SER A 35 0.47 -3.63 32.01
N GLN A 36 1.11 -2.58 31.45
CA GLN A 36 0.46 -1.61 30.57
C GLN A 36 0.13 -2.23 29.22
N THR A 37 -1.10 -2.02 28.78
CA THR A 37 -1.55 -2.39 27.44
C THR A 37 -0.86 -1.56 26.37
N LEU A 38 -0.81 -2.04 25.14
CA LEU A 38 -0.28 -1.29 24.00
C LEU A 38 -0.97 0.08 23.84
N ALA A 39 -2.29 0.12 24.10
CA ALA A 39 -3.07 1.36 24.02
C ALA A 39 -2.66 2.40 25.07
N GLU A 40 -2.39 1.96 26.31
CA GLU A 40 -1.92 2.85 27.38
C GLU A 40 -0.54 3.40 27.10
N LYS A 41 0.38 2.58 26.58
CA LYS A 41 1.73 3.02 26.17
C LYS A 41 1.66 3.99 25.00
N ALA A 42 0.84 3.71 23.99
CA ALA A 42 0.64 4.60 22.85
C ALA A 42 0.01 5.94 23.27
N LYS A 43 -0.93 5.91 24.21
CA LYS A 43 -1.53 7.12 24.79
C LYS A 43 -0.52 7.96 25.56
N ALA A 44 0.42 7.33 26.24
CA ALA A 44 1.52 8.04 26.91
C ALA A 44 2.49 8.70 25.90
N GLU A 45 2.68 8.12 24.70
CA GLU A 45 3.43 8.73 23.58
C GLU A 45 2.66 9.89 22.93
N GLY A 46 1.33 9.90 23.03
CA GLY A 46 0.42 11.00 22.69
C GLY A 46 0.10 11.14 21.21
N LYS A 47 0.95 10.66 20.29
CA LYS A 47 0.75 10.80 18.85
C LYS A 47 1.43 9.72 18.04
N VAL A 48 1.00 9.61 16.77
CA VAL A 48 1.70 8.90 15.68
C VAL A 48 1.86 9.83 14.48
N THR A 49 3.06 9.90 13.91
CA THR A 49 3.32 10.68 12.69
C THR A 49 3.23 9.77 11.47
N PHE A 50 2.26 10.04 10.60
CA PHE A 50 1.91 9.20 9.47
C PHE A 50 2.18 9.90 8.14
N TYR A 51 3.21 9.44 7.40
CA TYR A 51 3.48 9.90 6.03
C TYR A 51 2.86 8.94 5.03
N ALA A 52 2.05 9.47 4.11
CA ALA A 52 1.35 8.63 3.15
C ALA A 52 1.12 9.29 1.79
N ASN A 53 0.95 8.47 0.76
CA ASN A 53 0.53 8.97 -0.54
C ASN A 53 -0.98 8.80 -0.80
N ILE A 54 -1.68 8.00 -0.03
CA ILE A 54 -3.13 7.86 -0.08
C ILE A 54 -3.83 9.14 0.33
N THR A 55 -5.02 9.39 -0.20
CA THR A 55 -5.85 10.57 0.08
C THR A 55 -7.18 10.17 0.73
N SER A 56 -7.85 11.14 1.33
CA SER A 56 -9.20 10.97 1.91
C SER A 56 -9.25 9.97 3.07
N VAL A 57 -8.18 9.93 3.87
CA VAL A 57 -8.05 9.01 5.02
C VAL A 57 -8.53 9.62 6.34
N GLU A 58 -8.95 10.86 6.31
CA GLU A 58 -9.43 11.61 7.48
C GLU A 58 -10.44 10.82 8.32
N PRO A 59 -11.46 10.14 7.73
CA PRO A 59 -12.42 9.37 8.53
C PRO A 59 -11.80 8.23 9.36
N ILE A 60 -10.68 7.67 8.89
CA ILE A 60 -9.96 6.61 9.62
C ILE A 60 -9.15 7.22 10.76
N LEU A 61 -8.50 8.36 10.50
CA LEU A 61 -7.70 9.05 11.50
C LEU A 61 -8.58 9.56 12.65
N GLU A 62 -9.71 10.16 12.33
CA GLU A 62 -10.70 10.63 13.31
C GLU A 62 -11.24 9.49 14.19
N ASP A 63 -11.54 8.33 13.60
CA ASP A 63 -12.01 7.17 14.35
C ASP A 63 -10.89 6.60 15.26
N PHE A 64 -9.65 6.55 14.76
CA PHE A 64 -8.49 6.18 15.55
C PHE A 64 -8.28 7.10 16.77
N GLU A 65 -8.27 8.40 16.53
CA GLU A 65 -8.09 9.41 17.58
C GLU A 65 -9.19 9.33 18.63
N LYS A 66 -10.45 9.22 18.18
CA LYS A 66 -11.61 9.06 19.06
C LYS A 66 -11.53 7.78 19.91
N LYS A 67 -11.09 6.68 19.33
CA LYS A 67 -11.04 5.36 19.97
C LYS A 67 -9.93 5.24 21.00
N TYR A 68 -8.74 5.82 20.70
CA TYR A 68 -7.54 5.59 21.51
C TYR A 68 -7.02 6.84 22.23
N GLY A 69 -7.46 8.04 21.87
CA GLY A 69 -6.96 9.29 22.42
C GLY A 69 -5.49 9.55 22.07
N VAL A 70 -5.03 9.02 20.92
CA VAL A 70 -3.70 9.22 20.35
C VAL A 70 -3.86 10.01 19.07
N LYS A 71 -3.16 11.14 18.94
CA LYS A 71 -3.25 11.99 17.75
C LYS A 71 -2.57 11.34 16.55
N ALA A 72 -3.20 11.39 15.38
CA ALA A 72 -2.63 10.93 14.11
C ALA A 72 -2.21 12.11 13.24
N ASP A 73 -0.93 12.52 13.33
CA ASP A 73 -0.37 13.61 12.52
C ASP A 73 -0.10 13.11 11.09
N TYR A 74 -1.03 13.37 10.19
CA TYR A 74 -0.99 12.92 8.81
C TYR A 74 -0.34 13.95 7.89
N THR A 75 0.64 13.48 7.10
CA THR A 75 1.24 14.27 6.02
C THR A 75 1.10 13.54 4.69
N ARG A 76 0.27 14.10 3.79
CA ARG A 76 0.13 13.57 2.43
C ARG A 76 1.28 14.05 1.55
N LEU A 77 1.98 13.10 0.94
CA LEU A 77 3.07 13.36 -0.01
C LEU A 77 2.79 12.65 -1.35
N SER A 78 3.04 13.33 -2.48
CA SER A 78 3.08 12.64 -3.77
C SER A 78 4.25 11.64 -3.78
N THR A 79 4.17 10.59 -4.57
CA THR A 79 5.16 9.49 -4.56
C THR A 79 6.60 10.01 -4.66
N THR A 80 6.89 10.95 -5.57
CA THR A 80 8.22 11.53 -5.72
C THR A 80 8.67 12.31 -4.48
N LYS A 81 7.79 13.16 -3.91
CA LYS A 81 8.09 13.89 -2.67
C LYS A 81 8.25 12.95 -1.48
N PHE A 82 7.41 11.90 -1.41
CA PHE A 82 7.47 10.89 -0.37
C PHE A 82 8.85 10.23 -0.32
N ILE A 83 9.33 9.74 -1.46
CA ILE A 83 10.66 9.13 -1.56
C ILE A 83 11.75 10.12 -1.17
N ALA A 84 11.74 11.31 -1.74
CA ALA A 84 12.77 12.31 -1.48
C ALA A 84 12.82 12.73 0.00
N THR A 85 11.66 13.01 0.61
CA THR A 85 11.55 13.40 2.02
C THR A 85 12.10 12.31 2.93
N ILE A 86 11.61 11.08 2.77
CA ILE A 86 12.00 9.97 3.64
C ILE A 86 13.50 9.67 3.53
N LEU A 87 14.04 9.62 2.32
CA LEU A 87 15.46 9.34 2.14
C LEU A 87 16.35 10.47 2.69
N THR A 88 15.93 11.71 2.56
CA THR A 88 16.66 12.87 3.11
C THR A 88 16.65 12.85 4.64
N GLU A 89 15.48 12.65 5.26
CA GLU A 89 15.33 12.58 6.71
C GLU A 89 16.07 11.37 7.29
N HIS A 90 15.99 10.21 6.62
CA HIS A 90 16.68 8.99 7.03
C HIS A 90 18.20 9.14 6.95
N ALA A 91 18.73 9.70 5.86
CA ALA A 91 20.16 9.96 5.72
C ALA A 91 20.71 10.95 6.76
N ALA A 92 19.87 11.90 7.19
CA ALA A 92 20.19 12.83 8.27
C ALA A 92 20.04 12.22 9.68
N GLY A 93 19.59 10.97 9.81
CA GLY A 93 19.28 10.35 11.11
C GLY A 93 18.09 11.01 11.85
N LYS A 94 17.22 11.69 11.12
CA LYS A 94 16.10 12.49 11.67
C LYS A 94 14.77 12.16 10.98
N LEU A 95 14.53 10.87 10.71
CA LEU A 95 13.24 10.46 10.14
C LEU A 95 12.11 10.74 11.14
N MET A 96 11.20 11.62 10.77
CA MET A 96 10.11 12.10 11.63
C MET A 96 8.89 11.19 11.61
N ALA A 97 8.73 10.43 10.53
CA ALA A 97 7.58 9.55 10.36
C ALA A 97 7.70 8.29 11.22
N ASP A 98 6.63 7.94 11.92
CA ASP A 98 6.46 6.68 12.63
C ASP A 98 6.00 5.57 11.71
N VAL A 99 5.00 5.88 10.86
CA VAL A 99 4.38 4.94 9.94
C VAL A 99 4.38 5.50 8.53
N LEU A 100 4.69 4.65 7.58
CA LEU A 100 4.72 4.94 6.14
C LEU A 100 3.61 4.17 5.43
N GLN A 101 2.92 4.83 4.50
CA GLN A 101 2.00 4.18 3.57
C GLN A 101 2.33 4.60 2.14
N ALA A 102 2.56 3.64 1.26
CA ALA A 102 2.84 3.89 -0.15
C ALA A 102 2.49 2.65 -1.01
N PRO A 103 2.53 2.75 -2.36
CA PRO A 103 2.56 1.58 -3.22
C PRO A 103 3.72 0.66 -2.86
N MET A 104 3.54 -0.64 -3.02
CA MET A 104 4.53 -1.66 -2.65
C MET A 104 5.93 -1.40 -3.22
N PRO A 105 6.12 -1.01 -4.52
CA PRO A 105 7.45 -0.75 -5.06
C PRO A 105 8.26 0.24 -4.22
N VAL A 106 7.58 1.31 -3.76
CA VAL A 106 8.22 2.35 -2.95
C VAL A 106 8.64 1.81 -1.58
N LEU A 107 7.77 1.03 -0.93
CA LEU A 107 8.11 0.43 0.37
C LEU A 107 9.20 -0.63 0.26
N GLU A 108 9.20 -1.45 -0.80
CA GLU A 108 10.27 -2.42 -1.06
C GLU A 108 11.62 -1.72 -1.28
N MET A 109 11.65 -0.62 -2.03
CA MET A 109 12.86 0.19 -2.19
C MET A 109 13.35 0.75 -0.84
N LEU A 110 12.45 1.31 -0.03
CA LEU A 110 12.79 1.84 1.31
C LEU A 110 13.24 0.73 2.26
N LYS A 111 12.66 -0.48 2.15
CA LYS A 111 13.12 -1.67 2.88
C LYS A 111 14.56 -2.01 2.54
N GLY A 112 14.92 -2.02 1.26
CA GLY A 112 16.29 -2.25 0.78
C GLY A 112 17.31 -1.23 1.30
N LYS A 113 16.84 -0.04 1.68
CA LYS A 113 17.68 1.03 2.29
C LYS A 113 17.68 1.02 3.82
N GLY A 114 17.09 0.01 4.46
CA GLY A 114 17.08 -0.11 5.92
C GLY A 114 16.13 0.84 6.67
N VAL A 115 15.22 1.50 5.95
CA VAL A 115 14.27 2.48 6.52
C VAL A 115 13.20 1.82 7.39
N LEU A 116 12.90 0.53 7.18
CA LEU A 116 11.72 -0.14 7.76
C LEU A 116 12.08 -1.05 8.93
N ALA A 117 11.30 -0.97 10.00
CA ALA A 117 11.31 -1.90 11.13
C ALA A 117 10.52 -3.18 10.81
N SER A 118 10.80 -4.25 11.59
CA SER A 118 9.98 -5.47 11.54
C SER A 118 8.82 -5.34 12.52
N TYR A 119 7.61 -5.54 12.02
CA TYR A 119 6.40 -5.66 12.82
C TYR A 119 5.34 -6.47 12.08
N THR A 120 4.82 -7.49 12.71
CA THR A 120 3.68 -8.27 12.20
C THR A 120 2.47 -7.98 13.08
N SER A 121 1.49 -7.30 12.50
CA SER A 121 0.26 -6.95 13.22
C SER A 121 -0.61 -8.19 13.45
N PRO A 122 -1.10 -8.44 14.66
CA PRO A 122 -2.07 -9.50 14.94
C PRO A 122 -3.39 -9.28 14.19
N ALA A 123 -3.76 -8.03 13.89
CA ALA A 123 -4.97 -7.70 13.12
C ALA A 123 -4.93 -8.20 11.68
N ALA A 124 -3.73 -8.50 11.14
CA ALA A 124 -3.57 -9.03 9.79
C ALA A 124 -3.68 -10.55 9.69
N ALA A 125 -4.01 -11.27 10.76
CA ALA A 125 -4.04 -12.75 10.78
C ALA A 125 -4.97 -13.37 9.71
N GLY A 126 -6.05 -12.68 9.33
CA GLY A 126 -7.00 -13.12 8.31
C GLY A 126 -6.67 -12.69 6.87
N TYR A 127 -5.62 -11.91 6.68
CA TYR A 127 -5.24 -11.41 5.35
C TYR A 127 -4.58 -12.51 4.49
N PRO A 128 -4.63 -12.41 3.15
CA PRO A 128 -3.94 -13.35 2.28
C PRO A 128 -2.44 -13.42 2.60
N LYS A 129 -1.85 -14.63 2.58
CA LYS A 129 -0.44 -14.85 2.97
C LYS A 129 0.58 -14.00 2.20
N TRP A 130 0.28 -13.63 0.95
CA TRP A 130 1.17 -12.82 0.13
C TRP A 130 1.27 -11.35 0.58
N THR A 131 0.36 -10.89 1.46
CA THR A 131 0.29 -9.49 1.90
C THR A 131 1.39 -9.09 2.87
N ASN A 132 2.06 -10.06 3.49
CA ASN A 132 3.21 -9.85 4.37
C ASN A 132 4.18 -11.03 4.22
N LYS A 133 5.30 -10.82 3.56
CA LYS A 133 6.26 -11.88 3.25
C LYS A 133 7.40 -11.98 4.27
N ASP A 134 7.77 -10.88 4.90
CA ASP A 134 8.99 -10.78 5.73
C ASP A 134 8.79 -10.01 7.05
N GLY A 135 7.57 -9.72 7.41
CA GLY A 135 7.23 -8.99 8.65
C GLY A 135 7.58 -7.50 8.64
N LYS A 136 7.93 -6.90 7.48
CA LYS A 136 8.29 -5.47 7.39
C LYS A 136 7.25 -4.61 6.71
N ILE A 137 6.58 -5.16 5.71
CA ILE A 137 5.56 -4.46 4.95
C ILE A 137 4.28 -5.28 4.98
N GLN A 138 3.17 -4.66 5.37
CA GLN A 138 1.84 -5.25 5.33
C GLN A 138 1.01 -4.60 4.22
N SER A 139 0.66 -5.36 3.18
CA SER A 139 -0.35 -4.92 2.22
C SER A 139 -1.73 -4.99 2.84
N PHE A 140 -2.51 -3.91 2.65
CA PHE A 140 -3.87 -3.81 3.18
C PHE A 140 -4.93 -3.60 2.10
N GLY A 141 -4.53 -3.17 0.90
CA GLY A 141 -5.43 -2.85 -0.20
C GLY A 141 -4.75 -2.89 -1.55
N ILE A 142 -5.53 -2.67 -2.58
CA ILE A 142 -5.08 -2.58 -3.98
C ILE A 142 -5.57 -1.27 -4.58
N GLU A 143 -4.67 -0.49 -5.12
CA GLU A 143 -4.99 0.64 -5.99
C GLU A 143 -5.44 0.10 -7.34
N TYR A 144 -6.73 -0.23 -7.44
CA TYR A 144 -7.31 -0.89 -8.60
C TYR A 144 -7.79 0.09 -9.65
N VAL A 145 -7.62 -0.30 -10.91
CA VAL A 145 -7.95 0.51 -12.08
C VAL A 145 -9.07 -0.16 -12.86
N ALA A 146 -10.04 0.65 -13.29
CA ALA A 146 -11.16 0.22 -14.12
C ALA A 146 -11.51 1.29 -15.15
N LEU A 147 -12.47 0.97 -16.00
CA LEU A 147 -13.09 1.93 -16.90
C LEU A 147 -14.24 2.60 -16.16
N ILE A 148 -14.11 3.90 -15.90
CA ILE A 148 -15.13 4.73 -15.26
C ILE A 148 -15.82 5.55 -16.33
N TYR A 149 -17.14 5.62 -16.30
CA TYR A 149 -17.92 6.34 -17.32
C TYR A 149 -19.02 7.20 -16.69
N ASN A 150 -19.51 8.16 -17.48
CA ASN A 150 -20.67 8.97 -17.11
C ASN A 150 -21.96 8.17 -17.46
N LYS A 151 -22.67 7.68 -16.44
CA LYS A 151 -23.85 6.83 -16.59
C LYS A 151 -25.09 7.54 -17.15
N GLU A 152 -25.09 8.89 -17.19
CA GLU A 152 -26.17 9.69 -17.77
C GLU A 152 -25.95 9.92 -19.27
N LEU A 153 -24.69 9.89 -19.72
CA LEU A 153 -24.31 10.21 -21.11
C LEU A 153 -23.95 8.97 -21.93
N VAL A 154 -23.52 7.89 -21.31
CA VAL A 154 -23.19 6.61 -21.97
C VAL A 154 -24.36 5.66 -21.80
N LYS A 155 -24.97 5.24 -22.91
CA LYS A 155 -26.08 4.27 -22.89
C LYS A 155 -25.60 2.90 -22.42
N PRO A 156 -26.44 2.10 -21.73
CA PRO A 156 -26.05 0.78 -21.23
C PRO A 156 -25.49 -0.18 -22.31
N GLU A 157 -26.02 -0.11 -23.52
CA GLU A 157 -25.55 -0.93 -24.66
C GLU A 157 -24.17 -0.53 -25.17
N ASP A 158 -23.77 0.71 -24.95
CA ASP A 158 -22.48 1.27 -25.36
C ASP A 158 -21.36 1.07 -24.34
N VAL A 159 -21.70 0.71 -23.10
CA VAL A 159 -20.69 0.49 -22.04
C VAL A 159 -19.75 -0.64 -22.45
N PRO A 160 -18.41 -0.45 -22.37
CA PRO A 160 -17.43 -1.47 -22.72
C PRO A 160 -17.62 -2.75 -21.91
N LYS A 161 -17.52 -3.91 -22.56
CA LYS A 161 -17.60 -5.24 -21.96
C LYS A 161 -16.23 -5.91 -21.78
N LYS A 162 -15.20 -5.34 -22.42
CA LYS A 162 -13.79 -5.72 -22.33
C LYS A 162 -12.92 -4.48 -22.57
N TYR A 163 -11.66 -4.53 -22.16
CA TYR A 163 -10.75 -3.39 -22.34
C TYR A 163 -10.52 -3.02 -23.79
N GLU A 164 -10.50 -4.00 -24.69
CA GLU A 164 -10.31 -3.80 -26.14
C GLU A 164 -11.45 -3.00 -26.78
N ASP A 165 -12.62 -2.90 -26.15
CA ASP A 165 -13.72 -2.07 -26.68
C ASP A 165 -13.38 -0.58 -26.68
N LEU A 166 -12.35 -0.14 -25.91
CA LEU A 166 -11.87 1.24 -25.92
C LEU A 166 -11.23 1.66 -27.24
N ILE A 167 -10.84 0.72 -28.11
CA ILE A 167 -10.26 1.08 -29.42
C ILE A 167 -11.32 1.34 -30.50
N ASP A 168 -12.60 1.11 -30.19
CA ASP A 168 -13.68 1.46 -31.11
C ASP A 168 -13.66 2.97 -31.42
N PRO A 169 -13.71 3.38 -32.72
CA PRO A 169 -13.71 4.79 -33.12
C PRO A 169 -14.83 5.65 -32.49
N LYS A 170 -15.90 5.04 -31.99
CA LYS A 170 -16.96 5.77 -31.26
C LYS A 170 -16.42 6.51 -30.02
N TRP A 171 -15.27 6.08 -29.48
CA TRP A 171 -14.62 6.69 -28.33
C TRP A 171 -13.62 7.78 -28.68
N LYS A 172 -13.43 8.11 -29.97
CA LYS A 172 -12.48 9.13 -30.40
C LYS A 172 -12.74 10.47 -29.75
N GLY A 173 -11.73 11.02 -29.04
CA GLY A 173 -11.81 12.27 -28.29
C GLY A 173 -12.64 12.20 -26.99
N LYS A 174 -13.17 11.04 -26.61
CA LYS A 174 -14.08 10.87 -25.48
C LYS A 174 -13.46 10.17 -24.26
N ILE A 175 -12.19 9.80 -24.35
CA ILE A 175 -11.45 9.07 -23.30
C ILE A 175 -10.59 10.05 -22.50
N VAL A 176 -10.50 9.84 -21.18
CA VAL A 176 -9.48 10.45 -20.30
C VAL A 176 -8.67 9.37 -19.59
N MET A 177 -7.39 9.61 -19.42
CA MET A 177 -6.50 8.74 -18.64
C MET A 177 -5.30 9.51 -18.08
N ALA A 178 -4.66 9.00 -17.05
CA ALA A 178 -3.38 9.54 -16.62
C ALA A 178 -2.29 9.23 -17.66
N ASP A 179 -1.39 10.17 -17.86
CA ASP A 179 -0.36 10.13 -18.92
C ASP A 179 0.50 8.84 -18.82
N PRO A 180 0.40 7.95 -19.82
CA PRO A 180 1.13 6.68 -19.80
C PRO A 180 2.64 6.85 -20.06
N SER A 181 3.09 8.04 -20.41
CA SER A 181 4.52 8.31 -20.60
C SER A 181 5.26 8.67 -19.31
N SER A 182 4.51 9.04 -18.26
CA SER A 182 5.09 9.61 -17.03
C SER A 182 4.44 9.14 -15.73
N HIS A 183 3.21 8.64 -15.78
CA HIS A 183 2.49 8.21 -14.57
C HIS A 183 2.76 6.72 -14.26
N PRO A 184 3.51 6.38 -13.18
CA PRO A 184 3.97 5.01 -12.92
C PRO A 184 2.84 3.99 -12.79
N THR A 185 1.73 4.33 -12.13
CA THR A 185 0.61 3.40 -11.96
C THR A 185 -0.09 3.09 -13.30
N THR A 186 -0.20 4.07 -14.20
CA THR A 186 -0.74 3.84 -15.56
C THR A 186 0.20 2.97 -16.38
N ILE A 187 1.50 3.21 -16.29
CA ILE A 187 2.52 2.37 -16.93
C ILE A 187 2.40 0.93 -16.43
N SER A 188 2.37 0.73 -15.11
CA SER A 188 2.22 -0.59 -14.50
C SER A 188 0.91 -1.28 -14.89
N TRP A 189 -0.19 -0.52 -14.99
CA TRP A 189 -1.47 -1.06 -15.42
C TRP A 189 -1.45 -1.52 -16.88
N LEU A 190 -0.88 -0.75 -17.80
CA LEU A 190 -0.75 -1.13 -19.22
C LEU A 190 0.14 -2.37 -19.38
N VAL A 191 1.26 -2.45 -18.65
CA VAL A 191 2.10 -3.65 -18.63
C VAL A 191 1.35 -4.82 -18.01
N GLY A 192 0.60 -4.60 -16.94
CA GLY A 192 -0.26 -5.59 -16.32
C GLY A 192 -1.32 -6.15 -17.28
N LEU A 193 -1.90 -5.31 -18.15
CA LEU A 193 -2.80 -5.75 -19.24
C LEU A 193 -2.10 -6.70 -20.19
N LYS A 194 -0.89 -6.37 -20.63
CA LYS A 194 -0.06 -7.22 -21.48
C LYS A 194 0.20 -8.59 -20.86
N GLU A 195 0.58 -8.60 -19.60
CA GLU A 195 1.00 -9.82 -18.93
C GLU A 195 -0.15 -10.74 -18.52
N ASN A 196 -1.31 -10.18 -18.19
CA ASN A 196 -2.41 -10.91 -17.57
C ASN A 196 -3.66 -11.06 -18.45
N VAL A 197 -3.86 -10.17 -19.43
CA VAL A 197 -5.10 -10.08 -20.21
C VAL A 197 -4.83 -10.22 -21.71
N ILE A 198 -4.11 -9.26 -22.29
CA ILE A 198 -3.85 -9.21 -23.74
C ILE A 198 -2.44 -9.77 -24.00
N LYS A 199 -2.29 -11.09 -23.84
CA LYS A 199 -0.98 -11.77 -23.85
C LYS A 199 -0.28 -11.81 -25.20
N SER A 200 -1.03 -11.66 -26.30
CA SER A 200 -0.45 -11.58 -27.64
C SER A 200 0.18 -10.22 -27.86
N GLU A 201 1.47 -10.19 -28.24
CA GLU A 201 2.19 -8.95 -28.57
C GLU A 201 1.47 -8.16 -29.65
N THR A 202 1.01 -8.84 -30.71
CA THR A 202 0.31 -8.22 -31.84
C THR A 202 -0.99 -7.56 -31.38
N GLU A 203 -1.82 -8.27 -30.61
CA GLU A 203 -3.10 -7.72 -30.13
C GLU A 203 -2.88 -6.61 -29.09
N TRP A 204 -1.84 -6.72 -28.25
CA TRP A 204 -1.49 -5.66 -27.31
C TRP A 204 -1.02 -4.39 -28.01
N LEU A 205 -0.16 -4.50 -29.02
CA LEU A 205 0.26 -3.35 -29.83
C LEU A 205 -0.92 -2.75 -30.62
N LYS A 206 -1.83 -3.58 -31.12
CA LYS A 206 -3.08 -3.14 -31.74
C LYS A 206 -3.96 -2.37 -30.77
N PHE A 207 -4.09 -2.87 -29.53
CA PHE A 207 -4.82 -2.18 -28.47
C PHE A 207 -4.20 -0.81 -28.16
N LEU A 208 -2.88 -0.72 -27.95
CA LEU A 208 -2.22 0.53 -27.66
C LEU A 208 -2.36 1.55 -28.79
N LYS A 209 -2.14 1.13 -30.04
CA LYS A 209 -2.27 2.00 -31.22
C LYS A 209 -3.72 2.45 -31.42
N GLY A 210 -4.68 1.57 -31.23
CA GLY A 210 -6.11 1.90 -31.31
C GLY A 210 -6.54 2.88 -30.22
N LEU A 211 -6.05 2.68 -28.99
CA LEU A 211 -6.30 3.60 -27.89
C LEU A 211 -5.66 4.99 -28.18
N ALA A 212 -4.44 5.04 -28.71
CA ALA A 212 -3.79 6.28 -29.13
C ALA A 212 -4.55 6.98 -30.28
N ALA A 213 -5.04 6.22 -31.25
CA ALA A 213 -5.84 6.76 -32.38
C ALA A 213 -7.16 7.39 -31.93
N ASN A 214 -7.68 6.97 -30.76
CA ASN A 214 -8.84 7.60 -30.14
C ASN A 214 -8.52 8.90 -29.41
N ASN A 215 -7.29 9.40 -29.48
CA ASN A 215 -6.85 10.71 -28.96
C ASN A 215 -7.34 10.96 -27.52
N PRO A 216 -6.90 10.14 -26.55
CA PRO A 216 -7.32 10.31 -25.16
C PRO A 216 -6.76 11.62 -24.57
N MET A 217 -7.54 12.27 -23.71
CA MET A 217 -7.07 13.37 -22.88
C MET A 217 -6.12 12.82 -21.81
N PHE A 218 -4.92 13.38 -21.71
CA PHE A 218 -3.97 13.03 -20.66
C PHE A 218 -4.01 14.01 -19.51
N VAL A 219 -3.99 13.46 -18.30
CA VAL A 219 -3.89 14.20 -17.03
C VAL A 219 -2.70 13.66 -16.22
N ALA A 220 -2.20 14.45 -15.28
CA ALA A 220 -0.97 14.13 -14.55
C ALA A 220 -1.06 12.89 -13.65
N SER A 221 -2.27 12.50 -13.22
CA SER A 221 -2.51 11.35 -12.33
C SER A 221 -3.98 10.94 -12.37
N PHE A 222 -4.36 9.89 -11.65
CA PHE A 222 -5.78 9.48 -11.56
C PHE A 222 -6.69 10.51 -10.85
N GLY A 223 -6.15 11.32 -9.93
CA GLY A 223 -6.96 12.32 -9.19
C GLY A 223 -7.78 13.25 -10.09
N PRO A 224 -7.23 13.83 -11.15
CA PRO A 224 -7.94 14.68 -12.10
C PRO A 224 -8.89 13.95 -13.07
N THR A 225 -8.81 12.63 -13.23
CA THR A 225 -9.61 11.92 -14.24
C THR A 225 -11.14 12.01 -14.07
N PRO A 226 -11.71 12.09 -12.84
CA PRO A 226 -13.16 12.17 -12.71
C PRO A 226 -13.78 13.47 -13.26
N ALA A 227 -13.11 14.59 -13.13
CA ALA A 227 -13.67 15.89 -13.47
C ALA A 227 -14.16 16.00 -14.93
N PRO A 228 -13.37 15.63 -15.97
CA PRO A 228 -13.85 15.66 -17.36
C PRO A 228 -14.94 14.61 -17.64
N ILE A 229 -15.02 13.51 -16.85
CA ILE A 229 -16.10 12.53 -17.00
C ILE A 229 -17.38 13.08 -16.37
N GLU A 230 -17.29 13.66 -15.20
CA GLU A 230 -18.39 14.28 -14.47
C GLU A 230 -19.05 15.40 -15.29
N SER A 231 -18.24 16.29 -15.88
CA SER A 231 -18.73 17.39 -16.71
C SER A 231 -19.26 16.96 -18.07
N GLY A 232 -19.03 15.72 -18.52
CA GLY A 232 -19.37 15.25 -19.86
C GLY A 232 -18.38 15.69 -20.95
N GLU A 233 -17.28 16.36 -20.62
CA GLU A 233 -16.22 16.68 -21.59
C GLU A 233 -15.61 15.38 -22.16
N LYS A 234 -15.45 14.39 -21.31
CA LYS A 234 -15.10 13.01 -21.67
C LYS A 234 -16.22 12.07 -21.20
N LEU A 235 -16.44 10.99 -21.95
CA LEU A 235 -17.51 10.07 -21.61
C LEU A 235 -17.04 8.91 -20.73
N ILE A 236 -15.76 8.54 -20.87
CA ILE A 236 -15.16 7.38 -20.21
C ILE A 236 -13.70 7.66 -19.86
N GLY A 237 -13.19 7.02 -18.83
CA GLY A 237 -11.79 7.13 -18.44
C GLY A 237 -11.21 5.84 -17.91
N ILE A 238 -9.91 5.67 -18.09
CA ILE A 238 -9.10 4.71 -17.35
C ILE A 238 -8.78 5.37 -16.01
N SER A 239 -9.43 4.90 -14.94
CA SER A 239 -9.47 5.60 -13.65
C SER A 239 -9.69 4.61 -12.50
N MET A 240 -10.01 5.12 -11.32
CA MET A 240 -10.19 4.32 -10.11
C MET A 240 -11.67 4.29 -9.69
N PRO A 241 -12.26 3.10 -9.46
CA PRO A 241 -13.65 2.98 -8.99
C PRO A 241 -13.96 3.74 -7.71
N LYS A 242 -12.98 3.99 -6.85
CA LYS A 242 -13.16 4.77 -5.62
C LYS A 242 -13.80 6.14 -5.84
N TYR A 243 -13.64 6.73 -7.02
CA TYR A 243 -14.23 8.04 -7.33
C TYR A 243 -15.75 7.99 -7.45
N ILE A 244 -16.35 6.83 -7.64
CA ILE A 244 -17.81 6.66 -7.58
C ILE A 244 -18.32 7.03 -6.18
N ILE A 245 -17.51 6.76 -5.13
CA ILE A 245 -17.84 7.08 -3.74
C ILE A 245 -17.40 8.50 -3.40
N THR A 246 -16.12 8.81 -3.62
CA THR A 246 -15.53 10.07 -3.15
C THR A 246 -15.96 11.30 -3.95
N LYS A 247 -16.61 11.11 -5.09
CA LYS A 247 -17.19 12.16 -5.94
C LYS A 247 -18.71 12.13 -5.98
N ALA A 248 -19.35 11.26 -5.18
CA ALA A 248 -20.82 11.29 -5.10
C ALA A 248 -21.33 12.69 -4.71
N PRO A 249 -22.41 13.18 -5.36
CA PRO A 249 -23.34 12.47 -6.25
C PRO A 249 -23.00 12.51 -7.76
N ALA A 250 -21.75 12.73 -8.17
CA ALA A 250 -21.36 12.74 -9.58
C ALA A 250 -21.90 11.50 -10.34
N PRO A 251 -22.32 11.62 -11.63
CA PRO A 251 -22.96 10.55 -12.40
C PRO A 251 -21.93 9.50 -12.87
N LEU A 252 -21.06 9.05 -11.99
CA LEU A 252 -20.01 8.08 -12.29
C LEU A 252 -20.48 6.65 -12.01
N ASP A 253 -20.13 5.73 -12.91
CA ASP A 253 -20.20 4.28 -12.69
C ASP A 253 -19.00 3.61 -13.37
N TRP A 254 -18.79 2.31 -13.12
CA TRP A 254 -17.70 1.54 -13.72
C TRP A 254 -18.23 0.52 -14.73
N ALA A 255 -17.50 0.33 -15.82
CA ALA A 255 -17.80 -0.70 -16.80
C ALA A 255 -17.43 -2.07 -16.23
N LYS A 256 -18.41 -2.94 -16.07
CA LYS A 256 -18.27 -4.31 -15.55
C LYS A 256 -17.71 -5.22 -16.65
N VAL A 257 -16.45 -4.96 -17.04
CA VAL A 257 -15.77 -5.76 -18.05
C VAL A 257 -15.62 -7.21 -17.59
N SER A 258 -15.63 -8.16 -18.53
CA SER A 258 -15.47 -9.58 -18.24
C SER A 258 -14.06 -9.99 -17.79
N GLN A 259 -13.09 -9.13 -18.04
CA GLN A 259 -11.68 -9.33 -17.72
C GLN A 259 -11.39 -8.88 -16.27
N PRO A 260 -10.33 -9.40 -15.65
CA PRO A 260 -9.98 -8.96 -14.30
C PRO A 260 -9.59 -7.49 -14.25
N MET A 261 -10.04 -6.80 -13.19
CA MET A 261 -9.43 -5.54 -12.81
C MET A 261 -8.04 -5.81 -12.24
N MET A 262 -7.15 -4.86 -12.45
CA MET A 262 -5.77 -4.96 -11.97
C MET A 262 -5.41 -3.71 -11.19
N GLY A 263 -4.50 -3.87 -10.27
CA GLY A 263 -4.03 -2.73 -9.50
C GLY A 263 -2.75 -2.99 -8.73
N THR A 264 -2.15 -1.92 -8.28
CA THR A 264 -0.91 -1.95 -7.50
C THR A 264 -1.25 -2.17 -6.03
N PRO A 265 -0.67 -3.17 -5.37
CA PRO A 265 -0.84 -3.33 -3.93
C PRO A 265 -0.37 -2.09 -3.17
N ARG A 266 -1.12 -1.72 -2.16
CA ARG A 266 -0.76 -0.67 -1.20
C ARG A 266 -0.33 -1.30 0.10
N GLY A 267 0.79 -0.85 0.62
CA GLY A 267 1.33 -1.33 1.87
C GLY A 267 1.47 -0.24 2.91
N MET A 268 1.70 -0.69 4.14
CA MET A 268 2.14 0.15 5.24
C MET A 268 3.28 -0.50 6.00
N ALA A 269 4.10 0.29 6.64
CA ALA A 269 5.27 -0.16 7.39
C ALA A 269 5.58 0.81 8.53
N ILE A 270 6.20 0.31 9.60
CA ILE A 270 6.76 1.13 10.67
C ILE A 270 8.19 1.48 10.30
N THR A 271 8.64 2.68 10.62
CA THR A 271 10.02 3.13 10.36
C THR A 271 11.00 2.54 11.37
N ALA A 272 12.22 2.27 10.94
CA ALA A 272 13.30 1.90 11.83
C ALA A 272 13.65 3.13 12.72
N GLY A 273 13.55 2.96 14.05
CA GLY A 273 13.73 4.06 15.00
C GLY A 273 12.55 5.02 15.09
N ALA A 274 11.33 4.54 14.82
CA ALA A 274 10.10 5.32 14.97
C ALA A 274 10.07 6.10 16.29
N PRO A 275 9.85 7.44 16.28
CA PRO A 275 9.81 8.26 17.47
C PRO A 275 8.76 7.81 18.51
N HIS A 276 7.64 7.24 18.06
CA HIS A 276 6.54 6.79 18.91
C HIS A 276 6.23 5.30 18.64
N PRO A 277 7.07 4.35 19.12
CA PRO A 277 7.03 2.95 18.71
C PRO A 277 5.76 2.19 19.14
N ASN A 278 5.13 2.56 20.27
CA ASN A 278 3.88 1.93 20.71
C ASN A 278 2.69 2.51 19.94
N ALA A 279 2.65 3.81 19.72
CA ALA A 279 1.64 4.46 18.90
C ALA A 279 1.69 3.95 17.44
N SER A 280 2.90 3.73 16.89
CA SER A 280 3.09 3.12 15.57
C SER A 280 2.44 1.74 15.46
N ARG A 281 2.72 0.86 16.43
CA ARG A 281 2.14 -0.50 16.45
C ARG A 281 0.63 -0.46 16.61
N LEU A 282 0.13 0.35 17.55
CA LEU A 282 -1.30 0.52 17.77
C LEU A 282 -2.00 1.05 16.51
N PHE A 283 -1.40 2.01 15.82
CA PHE A 283 -1.93 2.58 14.60
C PHE A 283 -1.99 1.55 13.46
N VAL A 284 -0.93 0.75 13.28
CA VAL A 284 -0.90 -0.34 12.29
C VAL A 284 -1.94 -1.40 12.62
N ASP A 285 -2.07 -1.82 13.89
CA ASP A 285 -3.08 -2.79 14.32
C ASP A 285 -4.51 -2.29 14.09
N TYR A 286 -4.75 -1.02 14.42
CA TYR A 286 -6.05 -0.39 14.16
C TYR A 286 -6.32 -0.29 12.65
N TRP A 287 -5.37 0.21 11.86
CA TRP A 287 -5.53 0.36 10.42
C TRP A 287 -5.91 -0.95 9.73
N LEU A 288 -5.28 -2.06 10.15
CA LEU A 288 -5.54 -3.39 9.61
C LEU A 288 -6.77 -4.09 10.20
N SER A 289 -7.41 -3.49 11.20
CA SER A 289 -8.63 -4.03 11.79
C SER A 289 -9.79 -4.02 10.80
N LYS A 290 -10.76 -4.93 11.01
CA LYS A 290 -11.96 -4.99 10.16
C LYS A 290 -12.77 -3.70 10.20
N ASP A 291 -12.80 -3.00 11.34
CA ASP A 291 -13.53 -1.75 11.51
C ASP A 291 -12.91 -0.63 10.67
N ALA A 292 -11.58 -0.43 10.78
CA ALA A 292 -10.86 0.55 9.96
C ALA A 292 -10.95 0.23 8.47
N MET A 293 -10.86 -1.05 8.09
CA MET A 293 -11.00 -1.46 6.69
C MET A 293 -12.42 -1.26 6.16
N LYS A 294 -13.46 -1.35 6.99
CA LYS A 294 -14.81 -0.93 6.61
C LYS A 294 -14.87 0.58 6.31
N ILE A 295 -14.33 1.40 7.18
CA ILE A 295 -14.25 2.85 6.95
C ILE A 295 -13.48 3.12 5.66
N MET A 296 -12.34 2.44 5.45
CA MET A 296 -11.53 2.54 4.23
C MET A 296 -12.34 2.19 2.97
N ALA A 297 -13.07 1.11 2.99
CA ALA A 297 -13.89 0.69 1.86
C ALA A 297 -15.10 1.62 1.64
N GLU A 298 -15.82 1.98 2.70
CA GLU A 298 -17.10 2.69 2.61
C GLU A 298 -16.95 4.20 2.39
N LYS A 299 -15.92 4.82 3.00
CA LYS A 299 -15.72 6.27 2.95
C LYS A 299 -14.63 6.71 1.97
N VAL A 300 -13.58 5.89 1.82
CA VAL A 300 -12.45 6.18 0.92
C VAL A 300 -12.59 5.48 -0.43
N GLY A 301 -13.39 4.40 -0.48
CA GLY A 301 -13.65 3.63 -1.71
C GLY A 301 -12.50 2.73 -2.13
N GLU A 302 -11.54 2.45 -1.25
CA GLU A 302 -10.40 1.59 -1.56
C GLU A 302 -10.81 0.11 -1.58
N TYR A 303 -10.22 -0.67 -2.50
CA TYR A 303 -10.33 -2.12 -2.49
C TYR A 303 -9.40 -2.69 -1.42
N VAL A 304 -9.98 -3.08 -0.29
CA VAL A 304 -9.24 -3.58 0.85
C VAL A 304 -9.08 -5.10 0.81
N LEU A 305 -8.06 -5.61 1.50
CA LEU A 305 -7.73 -7.03 1.54
C LEU A 305 -8.24 -7.74 2.81
N ALA A 306 -8.93 -7.00 3.68
CA ALA A 306 -9.63 -7.59 4.83
C ALA A 306 -10.78 -8.49 4.35
N PRO A 307 -10.86 -9.74 4.83
CA PRO A 307 -11.86 -10.69 4.36
C PRO A 307 -13.31 -10.19 4.50
N GLY A 308 -14.08 -10.26 3.42
CA GLY A 308 -15.50 -9.91 3.40
C GLY A 308 -15.79 -8.42 3.52
N VAL A 309 -14.80 -7.55 3.27
CA VAL A 309 -14.95 -6.10 3.23
C VAL A 309 -14.74 -5.59 1.82
N TYR A 310 -15.72 -4.85 1.29
CA TYR A 310 -15.67 -4.29 -0.07
C TYR A 310 -16.23 -2.87 -0.07
N PRO A 311 -15.77 -1.99 -0.98
CA PRO A 311 -16.41 -0.70 -1.17
C PRO A 311 -17.86 -0.90 -1.67
N PRO A 312 -18.80 -0.02 -1.26
CA PRO A 312 -20.23 -0.12 -1.62
C PRO A 312 -20.48 0.31 -3.08
N ILE A 313 -19.77 -0.33 -3.99
CA ILE A 313 -19.90 -0.14 -5.45
C ILE A 313 -20.55 -1.38 -6.03
N ALA A 314 -21.66 -1.21 -6.74
CA ALA A 314 -22.45 -2.34 -7.24
C ALA A 314 -21.63 -3.32 -8.09
N GLY A 315 -21.53 -4.57 -7.64
CA GLY A 315 -20.84 -5.66 -8.32
C GLY A 315 -19.33 -5.75 -8.09
N ILE A 316 -18.76 -4.84 -7.27
CA ILE A 316 -17.32 -4.84 -6.96
C ILE A 316 -16.92 -6.08 -6.11
N ASP A 317 -17.82 -6.55 -5.27
CA ASP A 317 -17.67 -7.77 -4.47
C ASP A 317 -17.52 -9.04 -5.31
N LYS A 318 -18.01 -9.02 -6.54
CA LYS A 318 -17.95 -10.13 -7.51
C LYS A 318 -16.83 -9.95 -8.53
N ALA A 319 -16.21 -8.78 -8.57
CA ALA A 319 -15.17 -8.50 -9.54
C ALA A 319 -13.89 -9.27 -9.20
N LYS A 320 -13.29 -9.86 -10.23
CA LYS A 320 -11.95 -10.44 -10.07
C LYS A 320 -10.93 -9.31 -10.07
N VAL A 321 -10.30 -9.06 -8.94
CA VAL A 321 -9.20 -8.11 -8.81
C VAL A 321 -7.90 -8.89 -8.63
N ILE A 322 -6.89 -8.58 -9.44
CA ILE A 322 -5.57 -9.20 -9.34
C ILE A 322 -4.50 -8.15 -9.07
N PRO A 323 -3.57 -8.42 -8.14
CA PRO A 323 -2.40 -7.57 -7.96
C PRO A 323 -1.49 -7.71 -9.18
N ILE A 324 -1.04 -6.59 -9.72
CA ILE A 324 0.02 -6.57 -10.74
C ILE A 324 1.38 -6.64 -10.06
N ARG A 325 2.36 -7.20 -10.79
CA ARG A 325 3.74 -7.20 -10.33
C ARG A 325 4.29 -5.78 -10.27
N GLU A 326 5.27 -5.62 -9.46
CA GLU A 326 6.03 -4.37 -9.38
C GLU A 326 6.98 -4.24 -10.57
N LEU A 327 7.03 -3.03 -11.13
CA LEU A 327 8.02 -2.65 -12.13
C LEU A 327 9.16 -1.93 -11.43
N SER A 328 10.39 -2.25 -11.81
CA SER A 328 11.56 -1.48 -11.38
C SER A 328 11.55 -0.06 -11.97
N ASP A 329 12.33 0.85 -11.39
CA ASP A 329 12.49 2.21 -11.93
C ASP A 329 12.97 2.20 -13.38
N GLU A 330 13.83 1.24 -13.75
CA GLU A 330 14.32 1.04 -15.11
C GLU A 330 13.21 0.59 -16.06
N GLU A 331 12.35 -0.34 -15.61
CA GLU A 331 11.19 -0.78 -16.37
C GLU A 331 10.17 0.35 -16.56
N ILE A 332 9.88 1.13 -15.50
CA ILE A 332 9.01 2.31 -15.58
C ILE A 332 9.54 3.31 -16.62
N LYS A 333 10.83 3.61 -16.57
CA LYS A 333 11.47 4.51 -17.52
C LYS A 333 11.43 3.96 -18.95
N LYS A 334 11.72 2.67 -19.14
CA LYS A 334 11.67 2.00 -20.44
C LYS A 334 10.26 2.06 -21.02
N TRP A 335 9.27 1.57 -20.28
CA TRP A 335 7.88 1.52 -20.75
C TRP A 335 7.28 2.90 -20.98
N GLY A 336 7.56 3.87 -20.08
CA GLY A 336 7.16 5.27 -20.28
C GLY A 336 7.70 5.85 -21.59
N GLY A 337 8.97 5.55 -21.92
CA GLY A 337 9.56 5.94 -23.20
C GLY A 337 8.90 5.27 -24.42
N GLU A 338 8.52 3.99 -24.33
CA GLU A 338 7.79 3.29 -25.39
C GLU A 338 6.36 3.83 -25.55
N PHE A 339 5.65 4.04 -24.46
CA PHE A 339 4.30 4.61 -24.49
C PHE A 339 4.32 6.04 -25.03
N LYS A 340 5.33 6.85 -24.67
CA LYS A 340 5.50 8.18 -25.24
C LYS A 340 5.56 8.14 -26.78
N LYS A 341 6.29 7.19 -27.37
CA LYS A 341 6.36 7.04 -28.83
C LYS A 341 5.00 6.66 -29.44
N ILE A 342 4.25 5.76 -28.76
CA ILE A 342 2.95 5.28 -29.28
C ILE A 342 1.87 6.36 -29.19
N PHE A 343 1.82 7.07 -28.05
CA PHE A 343 0.77 8.05 -27.77
C PHE A 343 1.09 9.49 -28.19
N ALA A 344 2.35 9.80 -28.56
CA ALA A 344 2.75 11.12 -29.04
C ALA A 344 2.54 11.31 -30.55
N THR A 345 2.05 10.30 -31.26
CA THR A 345 1.76 10.40 -32.68
C THR A 345 0.36 11.01 -32.84
N PRO A 346 0.24 12.16 -33.57
CA PRO A 346 -1.05 12.77 -33.84
C PRO A 346 -1.91 11.88 -34.73
#